data_d06dbac16f30c5a007f28c2cf7823c8f
#
_entry.id   d06dbac16f30c5a007f28c2cf7823c8f
#
_cell.length_a   1.000
_cell.length_b   1.000
_cell.length_c   1.000
_cell.angle_alpha   90.00
_cell.angle_beta   90.00
_cell.angle_gamma   90.00
#
_symmetry.space_group_name_H-M   'P 1'
#
loop_
_entity.id
_entity.type
_entity.pdbx_description
1 polymer ?
#
loop_
_entity_poly.entity_id
_entity_poly.type
_entity_poly.pdbx_seq_one_letter_code
_entity_poly.pdbx_strand_id
1 'polypeptide(L)'
;MKKIMSIALIAVTLFTLAANAQEQATLPKVYNEQINPLEQIDQAVAQAQAEGKFVICQVGGNWCPWCLRFADFITNDSTISSIIEQNFVYIHVNYHPRKATEWSAAMMKRLNNPARFNFPVFVVLDEQGNVLHIQDSSFLEEGTGYNKEKVLRFFQNWTPTAVRE
;
A
#
# COMPACT_ATOMS: atom_id res chain seq x y z
N MET A 1 17.70 69.37 44.00
CA MET A 1 17.71 68.89 42.61
C MET A 1 18.04 67.39 42.60
N LYS A 2 17.04 66.56 42.61
CA LYS A 2 17.25 65.06 42.58
C LYS A 2 16.60 64.58 41.30
N LYS A 3 17.44 64.15 40.35
CA LYS A 3 16.99 63.49 39.13
C LYS A 3 16.56 62.08 39.45
N ILE A 4 15.28 61.76 39.25
CA ILE A 4 14.75 60.38 39.33
C ILE A 4 14.91 59.78 37.96
N MET A 5 15.78 58.79 37.85
CA MET A 5 16.03 58.01 36.65
C MET A 5 15.04 56.83 36.65
N SER A 6 14.00 56.92 35.80
CA SER A 6 13.07 55.81 35.60
C SER A 6 13.71 54.75 34.77
N ILE A 7 13.95 53.60 35.37
CA ILE A 7 14.38 52.37 34.65
C ILE A 7 13.13 51.70 34.12
N ALA A 8 12.94 51.77 32.80
CA ALA A 8 11.90 51.01 32.12
C ALA A 8 12.35 49.54 31.99
N LEU A 9 11.68 48.67 32.72
CA LEU A 9 11.91 47.21 32.64
C LEU A 9 11.20 46.67 31.39
N ILE A 10 11.95 46.45 30.33
CA ILE A 10 11.43 45.78 29.14
C ILE A 10 11.41 44.27 29.42
N ALA A 11 10.21 43.76 29.72
CA ALA A 11 9.96 42.32 29.80
C ALA A 11 9.92 41.76 28.37
N VAL A 12 11.04 41.15 27.93
CA VAL A 12 11.07 40.36 26.70
C VAL A 12 10.39 39.03 26.99
N THR A 13 9.14 38.90 26.63
CA THR A 13 8.44 37.61 26.61
C THR A 13 8.97 36.82 25.44
N LEU A 14 9.86 35.89 25.73
CA LEU A 14 10.27 34.83 24.82
C LEU A 14 9.06 33.89 24.56
N PHE A 15 8.34 34.17 23.48
CA PHE A 15 7.38 33.24 22.92
C PHE A 15 8.17 32.05 22.34
N THR A 16 8.32 31.02 23.14
CA THR A 16 8.80 29.74 22.63
C THR A 16 7.71 29.17 21.73
N LEU A 17 7.88 29.33 20.41
CA LEU A 17 7.18 28.52 19.42
C LEU A 17 7.63 27.07 19.65
N ALA A 18 6.86 26.31 20.42
CA ALA A 18 6.91 24.88 20.38
C ALA A 18 6.44 24.48 18.97
N ALA A 19 7.37 24.29 18.05
CA ALA A 19 7.12 23.61 16.80
C ALA A 19 6.69 22.21 17.19
N ASN A 20 5.39 21.95 17.19
CA ASN A 20 4.84 20.59 17.18
C ASN A 20 5.30 19.98 15.85
N ALA A 21 6.51 19.43 15.83
CA ALA A 21 6.89 18.43 14.87
C ALA A 21 5.94 17.26 15.16
N GLN A 22 4.83 17.21 14.45
CA GLN A 22 4.00 16.03 14.38
C GLN A 22 4.92 14.93 13.86
N GLU A 23 5.35 14.07 14.76
CA GLU A 23 6.11 12.87 14.45
C GLU A 23 5.22 12.07 13.49
N GLN A 24 5.55 12.17 12.21
CA GLN A 24 4.82 11.47 11.16
C GLN A 24 5.07 9.99 11.44
N ALA A 25 4.08 9.32 12.03
CA ALA A 25 4.17 7.90 12.34
C ALA A 25 4.65 7.17 11.07
N THR A 26 5.81 6.56 11.16
CA THR A 26 6.38 5.82 10.04
C THR A 26 5.51 4.59 9.82
N LEU A 27 4.90 4.49 8.64
CA LEU A 27 4.07 3.34 8.27
C LEU A 27 4.87 2.04 8.34
N PRO A 28 4.26 0.93 8.79
CA PRO A 28 4.93 -0.36 8.87
C PRO A 28 5.47 -0.81 7.51
N LYS A 29 6.65 -1.41 7.51
CA LYS A 29 7.19 -2.09 6.33
C LYS A 29 6.47 -3.43 6.17
N VAL A 30 5.86 -3.65 5.01
CA VAL A 30 5.05 -4.85 4.73
C VAL A 30 5.62 -5.73 3.63
N TYR A 31 6.60 -5.23 2.87
CA TYR A 31 7.23 -5.98 1.78
C TYR A 31 8.47 -6.72 2.29
N ASN A 32 8.53 -8.03 2.03
CA ASN A 32 9.74 -8.82 2.28
C ASN A 32 10.67 -8.71 1.06
N GLU A 33 11.80 -8.01 1.25
CA GLU A 33 12.77 -7.75 0.18
C GLU A 33 13.70 -8.94 -0.11
N GLN A 34 13.67 -9.98 0.73
CA GLN A 34 14.57 -11.14 0.65
C GLN A 34 13.91 -12.38 0.05
N ILE A 35 12.58 -12.38 -0.09
CA ILE A 35 11.85 -13.52 -0.65
C ILE A 35 11.89 -13.49 -2.18
N ASN A 36 11.99 -14.66 -2.80
CA ASN A 36 11.78 -14.80 -4.24
C ASN A 36 10.31 -14.53 -4.57
N PRO A 37 9.97 -13.46 -5.31
CA PRO A 37 8.59 -13.11 -5.60
C PRO A 37 7.84 -14.17 -6.43
N LEU A 38 8.54 -14.97 -7.24
CA LEU A 38 7.91 -16.05 -8.00
C LEU A 38 7.44 -17.16 -7.08
N GLU A 39 8.26 -17.57 -6.12
CA GLU A 39 7.89 -18.57 -5.11
C GLU A 39 6.76 -18.07 -4.21
N GLN A 40 6.79 -16.78 -3.84
CA GLN A 40 5.71 -16.16 -3.07
C GLN A 40 4.37 -16.22 -3.82
N ILE A 41 4.39 -15.93 -5.12
CA ILE A 41 3.19 -16.02 -5.98
C ILE A 41 2.73 -17.47 -6.11
N ASP A 42 3.64 -18.42 -6.30
CA ASP A 42 3.29 -19.85 -6.40
C ASP A 42 2.63 -20.37 -5.13
N GLN A 43 3.15 -20.01 -3.96
CA GLN A 43 2.57 -20.36 -2.67
C GLN A 43 1.18 -19.74 -2.50
N ALA A 44 1.01 -18.48 -2.88
CA ALA A 44 -0.28 -17.78 -2.80
C ALA A 44 -1.32 -18.43 -3.74
N VAL A 45 -0.92 -18.83 -4.95
CA VAL A 45 -1.81 -19.51 -5.90
C VAL A 45 -2.22 -20.90 -5.36
N ALA A 46 -1.27 -21.67 -4.82
CA ALA A 46 -1.58 -22.97 -4.21
C ALA A 46 -2.55 -22.84 -3.03
N GLN A 47 -2.36 -21.81 -2.18
CA GLN A 47 -3.28 -21.52 -1.09
C GLN A 47 -4.66 -21.09 -1.61
N ALA A 48 -4.72 -20.21 -2.60
CA ALA A 48 -5.96 -19.73 -3.20
C ALA A 48 -6.77 -20.89 -3.82
N GLN A 49 -6.08 -21.82 -4.50
CA GLN A 49 -6.70 -23.03 -5.05
C GLN A 49 -7.31 -23.90 -3.95
N ALA A 50 -6.60 -24.10 -2.84
CA ALA A 50 -7.08 -24.92 -1.72
C ALA A 50 -8.28 -24.28 -0.99
N GLU A 51 -8.34 -22.93 -0.96
CA GLU A 51 -9.37 -22.19 -0.25
C GLU A 51 -10.52 -21.70 -1.16
N GLY A 52 -10.47 -21.93 -2.46
CA GLY A 52 -11.45 -21.45 -3.42
C GLY A 52 -11.43 -19.91 -3.61
N LYS A 53 -10.30 -19.29 -3.31
CA LYS A 53 -10.05 -17.84 -3.39
C LYS A 53 -9.30 -17.46 -4.67
N PHE A 54 -9.20 -16.15 -4.90
CA PHE A 54 -8.27 -15.57 -5.86
C PHE A 54 -7.04 -14.99 -5.16
N VAL A 55 -6.01 -14.60 -5.93
CA VAL A 55 -4.82 -13.94 -5.40
C VAL A 55 -4.85 -12.46 -5.77
N ILE A 56 -4.48 -11.60 -4.83
CA ILE A 56 -4.13 -10.21 -5.14
C ILE A 56 -2.66 -9.97 -4.82
N CYS A 57 -1.90 -9.62 -5.86
CA CYS A 57 -0.54 -9.17 -5.72
C CYS A 57 -0.51 -7.64 -5.67
N GLN A 58 -0.24 -7.06 -4.50
CA GLN A 58 0.12 -5.65 -4.38
C GLN A 58 1.59 -5.50 -4.74
N VAL A 59 1.91 -5.11 -5.96
CA VAL A 59 3.29 -4.93 -6.42
C VAL A 59 3.78 -3.54 -6.06
N GLY A 60 4.93 -3.47 -5.42
CA GLY A 60 5.53 -2.24 -4.93
C GLY A 60 6.72 -2.50 -4.03
N GLY A 61 6.90 -1.69 -2.98
CA GLY A 61 8.01 -1.90 -2.04
C GLY A 61 7.97 -0.93 -0.85
N ASN A 62 8.82 -1.20 0.12
CA ASN A 62 8.94 -0.37 1.32
C ASN A 62 9.50 1.05 1.03
N TRP A 63 10.03 1.28 -0.16
CA TRP A 63 10.46 2.57 -0.67
C TRP A 63 9.31 3.47 -1.15
N CYS A 64 8.11 2.93 -1.29
CA CYS A 64 6.95 3.56 -1.92
C CYS A 64 5.94 4.01 -0.84
N PRO A 65 5.83 5.30 -0.51
CA PRO A 65 4.90 5.78 0.51
C PRO A 65 3.44 5.43 0.23
N TRP A 66 3.01 5.49 -1.04
CA TRP A 66 1.64 5.13 -1.44
C TRP A 66 1.36 3.65 -1.24
N CYS A 67 2.36 2.78 -1.44
CA CYS A 67 2.24 1.36 -1.19
C CYS A 67 1.99 1.06 0.30
N LEU A 68 2.72 1.73 1.18
CA LEU A 68 2.56 1.57 2.63
C LEU A 68 1.25 2.18 3.13
N ARG A 69 0.82 3.32 2.57
CA ARG A 69 -0.49 3.91 2.88
C ARG A 69 -1.64 2.99 2.48
N PHE A 70 -1.55 2.33 1.33
CA PHE A 70 -2.60 1.39 0.92
C PHE A 70 -2.67 0.20 1.86
N ALA A 71 -1.53 -0.39 2.22
CA ALA A 71 -1.48 -1.50 3.15
C ALA A 71 -2.07 -1.13 4.53
N ASP A 72 -1.72 0.05 5.04
CA ASP A 72 -2.28 0.58 6.28
C ASP A 72 -3.80 0.82 6.16
N PHE A 73 -4.24 1.43 5.05
CA PHE A 73 -5.64 1.73 4.80
C PHE A 73 -6.53 0.48 4.79
N ILE A 74 -6.14 -0.57 4.07
CA ILE A 74 -6.92 -1.81 3.99
C ILE A 74 -6.89 -2.62 5.29
N THR A 75 -5.82 -2.50 6.07
CA THR A 75 -5.69 -3.21 7.36
C THR A 75 -6.54 -2.55 8.43
N ASN A 76 -6.67 -1.23 8.42
CA ASN A 76 -7.42 -0.47 9.43
C ASN A 76 -8.91 -0.34 9.12
N ASP A 77 -9.38 -0.73 7.93
CA ASP A 77 -10.80 -0.74 7.60
C ASP A 77 -11.37 -2.17 7.68
N SER A 78 -12.20 -2.41 8.68
CA SER A 78 -12.78 -3.75 8.94
C SER A 78 -13.66 -4.28 7.82
N THR A 79 -14.32 -3.41 7.04
CA THR A 79 -15.14 -3.84 5.90
C THR A 79 -14.25 -4.32 4.76
N ILE A 80 -13.18 -3.59 4.47
CA ILE A 80 -12.24 -3.94 3.41
C ILE A 80 -11.46 -5.21 3.80
N SER A 81 -10.91 -5.26 5.02
CA SER A 81 -10.15 -6.43 5.48
C SER A 81 -11.01 -7.70 5.47
N SER A 82 -12.28 -7.62 5.86
CA SER A 82 -13.20 -8.75 5.81
C SER A 82 -13.44 -9.27 4.38
N ILE A 83 -13.62 -8.38 3.39
CA ILE A 83 -13.77 -8.79 1.98
C ILE A 83 -12.49 -9.46 1.48
N ILE A 84 -11.33 -8.91 1.83
CA ILE A 84 -10.05 -9.48 1.45
C ILE A 84 -9.88 -10.88 2.06
N GLU A 85 -10.06 -11.02 3.36
CA GLU A 85 -9.90 -12.29 4.06
C GLU A 85 -10.84 -13.39 3.54
N GLN A 86 -12.05 -13.04 3.16
CA GLN A 86 -13.03 -14.02 2.67
C GLN A 86 -12.77 -14.47 1.24
N ASN A 87 -12.20 -13.62 0.39
CA ASN A 87 -12.19 -13.85 -1.05
C ASN A 87 -10.81 -13.96 -1.67
N PHE A 88 -9.75 -13.52 -0.96
CA PHE A 88 -8.43 -13.41 -1.56
C PHE A 88 -7.32 -13.94 -0.65
N VAL A 89 -6.29 -14.48 -1.29
CA VAL A 89 -4.95 -14.57 -0.73
C VAL A 89 -4.22 -13.29 -1.14
N TYR A 90 -4.04 -12.38 -0.18
CA TYR A 90 -3.45 -11.07 -0.45
C TYR A 90 -1.97 -11.07 -0.10
N ILE A 91 -1.12 -10.71 -1.07
CA ILE A 91 0.33 -10.69 -0.89
C ILE A 91 0.96 -9.37 -1.31
N HIS A 92 2.00 -8.95 -0.57
CA HIS A 92 2.84 -7.81 -0.91
C HIS A 92 4.05 -8.30 -1.69
N VAL A 93 4.07 -8.04 -2.99
CA VAL A 93 5.13 -8.49 -3.91
C VAL A 93 6.17 -7.38 -4.07
N ASN A 94 7.38 -7.62 -3.54
CA ASN A 94 8.44 -6.62 -3.58
C ASN A 94 8.99 -6.44 -5.00
N TYR A 95 9.05 -5.20 -5.43
CA TYR A 95 9.67 -4.75 -6.66
C TYR A 95 10.27 -3.36 -6.49
N HIS A 96 11.44 -3.14 -7.07
CA HIS A 96 12.09 -1.83 -7.08
C HIS A 96 12.51 -1.46 -8.50
N PRO A 97 11.97 -0.38 -9.11
CA PRO A 97 12.20 -0.05 -10.53
C PRO A 97 13.65 0.29 -10.86
N ARG A 98 14.46 0.68 -9.86
CA ARG A 98 15.88 1.04 -10.04
C ARG A 98 16.85 -0.02 -9.48
N LYS A 99 16.34 -1.12 -8.91
CA LYS A 99 17.13 -2.19 -8.31
C LYS A 99 16.58 -3.53 -8.80
N ALA A 100 16.84 -3.83 -10.08
CA ALA A 100 16.42 -5.10 -10.66
C ALA A 100 17.13 -6.26 -9.95
N THR A 101 16.38 -7.32 -9.67
CA THR A 101 16.90 -8.60 -9.21
C THR A 101 16.85 -9.61 -10.35
N GLU A 102 17.46 -10.77 -10.18
CA GLU A 102 17.37 -11.88 -11.15
C GLU A 102 15.91 -12.33 -11.40
N TRP A 103 15.04 -12.13 -10.41
CA TRP A 103 13.61 -12.50 -10.49
C TRP A 103 12.72 -11.42 -11.11
N SER A 104 13.17 -10.16 -11.15
CA SER A 104 12.33 -9.00 -11.53
C SER A 104 11.73 -9.16 -12.93
N ALA A 105 12.52 -9.57 -13.92
CA ALA A 105 12.06 -9.72 -15.29
C ALA A 105 11.05 -10.87 -15.45
N ALA A 106 11.32 -12.00 -14.80
CA ALA A 106 10.43 -13.17 -14.83
C ALA A 106 9.10 -12.88 -14.11
N MET A 107 9.15 -12.21 -12.96
CA MET A 107 7.96 -11.78 -12.21
C MET A 107 7.12 -10.80 -13.03
N MET A 108 7.74 -9.78 -13.65
CA MET A 108 7.05 -8.83 -14.52
C MET A 108 6.37 -9.52 -15.71
N LYS A 109 7.05 -10.48 -16.34
CA LYS A 109 6.48 -11.27 -17.43
C LYS A 109 5.27 -12.09 -16.95
N ARG A 110 5.39 -12.77 -15.82
CA ARG A 110 4.31 -13.57 -15.23
C ARG A 110 3.07 -12.75 -14.91
N LEU A 111 3.25 -11.52 -14.42
CA LEU A 111 2.18 -10.61 -14.04
C LEU A 111 1.72 -9.69 -15.19
N ASN A 112 2.04 -9.98 -16.45
CA ASN A 112 1.70 -9.17 -17.62
C ASN A 112 2.20 -7.72 -17.54
N ASN A 113 3.44 -7.53 -17.06
CA ASN A 113 4.15 -6.26 -16.98
C ASN A 113 3.35 -5.15 -16.25
N PRO A 114 3.01 -5.32 -14.98
CA PRO A 114 2.25 -4.32 -14.22
C PRO A 114 3.04 -3.02 -13.99
N ALA A 115 4.38 -3.05 -14.08
CA ALA A 115 5.23 -1.87 -13.87
C ALA A 115 5.02 -0.73 -14.89
N ARG A 116 4.19 -0.93 -15.93
CA ARG A 116 3.74 0.15 -16.83
C ARG A 116 2.81 1.16 -16.15
N PHE A 117 2.27 0.81 -14.97
CA PHE A 117 1.47 1.67 -14.13
C PHE A 117 2.30 2.24 -12.97
N ASN A 118 1.71 3.16 -12.20
CA ASN A 118 2.31 3.65 -10.97
C ASN A 118 2.21 2.61 -9.84
N PHE A 119 2.96 2.84 -8.73
CA PHE A 119 2.96 1.97 -7.56
C PHE A 119 2.17 2.57 -6.40
N PRO A 120 1.43 1.72 -5.65
CA PRO A 120 1.27 0.29 -5.87
C PRO A 120 0.49 0.00 -7.15
N VAL A 121 0.73 -1.15 -7.75
CA VAL A 121 -0.15 -1.70 -8.78
C VAL A 121 -0.67 -3.06 -8.28
N PHE A 122 -1.94 -3.33 -8.54
CA PHE A 122 -2.59 -4.56 -8.08
C PHE A 122 -2.79 -5.50 -9.26
N VAL A 123 -2.43 -6.76 -9.07
CA VAL A 123 -2.68 -7.81 -10.06
C VAL A 123 -3.57 -8.86 -9.42
N VAL A 124 -4.72 -9.08 -10.02
CA VAL A 124 -5.66 -10.13 -9.62
C VAL A 124 -5.36 -11.38 -10.41
N LEU A 125 -5.13 -12.49 -9.73
CA LEU A 125 -4.94 -13.81 -10.33
C LEU A 125 -6.08 -14.74 -9.93
N ASP A 126 -6.49 -15.61 -10.86
CA ASP A 126 -7.37 -16.72 -10.52
C ASP A 126 -6.62 -17.79 -9.72
N GLU A 127 -7.32 -18.86 -9.34
CA GLU A 127 -6.77 -19.99 -8.59
C GLU A 127 -5.80 -20.88 -9.42
N GLN A 128 -5.68 -20.65 -10.71
CA GLN A 128 -4.68 -21.26 -11.59
C GLN A 128 -3.47 -20.34 -11.80
N GLY A 129 -3.49 -19.11 -11.27
CA GLY A 129 -2.43 -18.12 -11.40
C GLY A 129 -2.47 -17.34 -12.72
N ASN A 130 -3.59 -17.36 -13.46
CA ASN A 130 -3.78 -16.53 -14.62
C ASN A 130 -4.13 -15.10 -14.21
N VAL A 131 -3.58 -14.12 -14.92
CA VAL A 131 -3.88 -12.70 -14.68
C VAL A 131 -5.28 -12.37 -15.22
N LEU A 132 -6.19 -12.04 -14.30
CA LEU A 132 -7.55 -11.60 -14.62
C LEU A 132 -7.63 -10.09 -14.83
N HIS A 133 -6.89 -9.32 -14.00
CA HIS A 133 -6.97 -7.86 -14.01
C HIS A 133 -5.69 -7.22 -13.47
N ILE A 134 -5.39 -6.03 -13.98
CA ILE A 134 -4.33 -5.17 -13.43
C ILE A 134 -4.97 -3.81 -13.13
N GLN A 135 -4.96 -3.43 -11.84
CA GLN A 135 -5.51 -2.18 -11.35
C GLN A 135 -4.41 -1.17 -11.07
N ASP A 136 -4.44 -0.05 -11.77
CA ASP A 136 -3.64 1.13 -11.44
C ASP A 136 -4.20 1.77 -10.14
N SER A 137 -3.34 2.00 -9.15
CA SER A 137 -3.74 2.58 -7.87
C SER A 137 -4.31 3.98 -7.99
N SER A 138 -3.91 4.74 -9.00
CA SER A 138 -4.38 6.13 -9.20
C SER A 138 -5.90 6.25 -9.34
N PHE A 139 -6.55 5.20 -9.85
CA PHE A 139 -8.02 5.16 -9.91
C PHE A 139 -8.70 4.91 -8.55
N LEU A 140 -7.95 4.51 -7.54
CA LEU A 140 -8.44 4.24 -6.19
C LEU A 140 -8.16 5.41 -5.24
N GLU A 141 -7.35 6.36 -5.68
CA GLU A 141 -6.87 7.49 -4.88
C GLU A 141 -7.92 8.60 -4.73
N GLU A 142 -7.81 9.34 -3.63
CA GLU A 142 -8.52 10.58 -3.36
C GLU A 142 -7.70 11.46 -2.41
N GLY A 143 -7.43 12.70 -2.83
CA GLY A 143 -6.60 13.62 -2.05
C GLY A 143 -5.20 13.06 -1.80
N THR A 144 -4.83 12.92 -0.54
CA THR A 144 -3.54 12.36 -0.11
C THR A 144 -3.60 10.89 0.30
N GLY A 145 -4.68 10.19 -0.02
CA GLY A 145 -4.92 8.82 0.40
C GLY A 145 -5.78 8.04 -0.60
N TYR A 146 -6.60 7.14 -0.09
CA TYR A 146 -7.46 6.26 -0.90
C TYR A 146 -8.93 6.48 -0.58
N ASN A 147 -9.78 6.36 -1.61
CA ASN A 147 -11.22 6.44 -1.47
C ASN A 147 -11.80 5.07 -1.12
N LYS A 148 -12.50 4.98 0.00
CA LYS A 148 -13.07 3.73 0.51
C LYS A 148 -14.01 3.06 -0.48
N GLU A 149 -14.91 3.81 -1.11
CA GLU A 149 -15.91 3.26 -2.04
C GLU A 149 -15.26 2.71 -3.30
N LYS A 150 -14.25 3.40 -3.84
CA LYS A 150 -13.49 2.93 -5.00
C LYS A 150 -12.74 1.63 -4.68
N VAL A 151 -12.09 1.57 -3.51
CA VAL A 151 -11.36 0.39 -3.05
C VAL A 151 -12.29 -0.79 -2.79
N LEU A 152 -13.43 -0.57 -2.12
CA LEU A 152 -14.45 -1.60 -1.92
C LEU A 152 -14.97 -2.14 -3.24
N ARG A 153 -15.30 -1.26 -4.18
CA ARG A 153 -15.76 -1.65 -5.52
C ARG A 153 -14.74 -2.47 -6.26
N PHE A 154 -13.46 -2.10 -6.17
CA PHE A 154 -12.37 -2.89 -6.76
C PHE A 154 -12.38 -4.31 -6.22
N PHE A 155 -12.35 -4.51 -4.90
CA PHE A 155 -12.36 -5.85 -4.32
C PHE A 155 -13.65 -6.62 -4.64
N GLN A 156 -14.81 -5.99 -4.52
CA GLN A 156 -16.11 -6.62 -4.79
C GLN A 156 -16.24 -7.14 -6.22
N ASN A 157 -15.76 -6.37 -7.20
CA ASN A 157 -15.86 -6.73 -8.62
C ASN A 157 -14.95 -7.91 -9.00
N TRP A 158 -13.93 -8.20 -8.20
CA TRP A 158 -12.95 -9.25 -8.49
C TRP A 158 -13.00 -10.42 -7.52
N THR A 159 -14.05 -10.55 -6.71
CA THR A 159 -14.28 -11.78 -5.92
C THR A 159 -14.48 -12.99 -6.85
N PRO A 160 -14.09 -14.20 -6.40
CA PRO A 160 -14.34 -15.42 -7.20
C PRO A 160 -15.81 -15.58 -7.63
N THR A 161 -16.76 -15.21 -6.78
CA THR A 161 -18.19 -15.24 -7.10
C THR A 161 -18.53 -14.25 -8.22
N ALA A 162 -18.09 -12.99 -8.10
CA ALA A 162 -18.41 -11.95 -9.09
C ALA A 162 -17.83 -12.24 -10.48
N VAL A 163 -16.71 -12.97 -10.56
CA VAL A 163 -16.05 -13.30 -11.84
C VAL A 163 -16.65 -14.54 -12.50
N ARG A 164 -17.21 -15.47 -11.69
CA ARG A 164 -17.72 -16.76 -12.21
C ARG A 164 -19.22 -16.75 -12.54
N GLU A 165 -19.96 -15.73 -12.07
CA GLU A 165 -21.38 -15.50 -12.39
C GLU A 165 -21.54 -14.64 -13.65
#